data_5f92b477c33b37d4b24de1ab4d92e6c2
#
_entry.id   5f92b477c33b37d4b24de1ab4d92e6c2
#
_cell.length_a   1.000
_cell.length_b   1.000
_cell.length_c   1.000
_cell.angle_alpha   90.00
_cell.angle_beta   90.00
_cell.angle_gamma   90.00
#
_symmetry.space_group_name_H-M   'P 1'
#
loop_
_entity.id
_entity.type
_entity.pdbx_description
1 polymer ?
#
loop_
_entity_poly.entity_id
_entity_poly.type
_entity_poly.pdbx_seq_one_letter_code
_entity_poly.pdbx_strand_id
1 'polypeptide(L)'
;MNDHIDYIENAHDFDSQQFTSEEVEQLGEQLLSEATSIEVKKKALGILAHKGDLQSYNFLKRYAEKPDTGMEEWSKLALGECHLFLHADLDGGDESFNIFTGVGKNNNMLRIYYLILPHEGRTFDTWQQEIIRKEMTWVAADLKCEAVEWFDCKSHYVALSVLLPVTLSVGGYIDKAIAACNVFGDFVMPEYYAGSGIPDAKEIEEIINIVRYGQDYDRENKEDKQPF
;
A
#
# COMPACT_ATOMS: atom_id res chain seq x y z
N MET A 1 14.08 21.84 -15.07
CA MET A 1 14.89 20.66 -14.80
C MET A 1 13.94 19.64 -14.24
N ASN A 2 14.02 18.39 -14.62
CA ASN A 2 12.92 17.46 -14.27
C ASN A 2 13.28 16.80 -12.93
N ASP A 3 12.74 17.32 -11.83
CA ASP A 3 13.05 16.91 -10.45
C ASP A 3 12.90 15.39 -10.21
N HIS A 4 12.04 14.73 -10.99
CA HIS A 4 11.88 13.28 -10.98
C HIS A 4 13.11 12.52 -11.50
N ILE A 5 13.73 13.00 -12.58
CA ILE A 5 14.94 12.39 -13.15
C ILE A 5 16.11 12.60 -12.18
N ASP A 6 16.24 13.81 -11.66
CA ASP A 6 17.28 14.18 -10.71
C ASP A 6 17.19 13.37 -9.41
N TYR A 7 15.96 13.09 -8.95
CA TYR A 7 15.71 12.21 -7.80
C TYR A 7 16.15 10.76 -8.09
N ILE A 8 15.73 10.20 -9.23
CA ILE A 8 16.03 8.81 -9.59
C ILE A 8 17.55 8.60 -9.75
N GLU A 9 18.26 9.52 -10.40
CA GLU A 9 19.70 9.44 -10.61
C GLU A 9 20.50 9.54 -9.31
N ASN A 10 20.00 10.27 -8.30
CA ASN A 10 20.71 10.48 -7.04
C ASN A 10 20.26 9.54 -5.91
N ALA A 11 19.06 8.94 -5.98
CA ALA A 11 18.51 8.12 -4.92
C ALA A 11 19.04 6.66 -4.94
N HIS A 12 19.54 6.17 -6.08
CA HIS A 12 19.93 4.76 -6.24
C HIS A 12 21.43 4.45 -5.98
N ASP A 13 22.22 5.44 -5.61
CA ASP A 13 23.66 5.26 -5.37
C ASP A 13 24.01 4.67 -3.97
N PHE A 14 23.01 4.27 -3.16
CA PHE A 14 23.22 3.87 -1.77
C PHE A 14 22.71 2.46 -1.47
N ASP A 15 23.54 1.65 -0.80
CA ASP A 15 23.13 0.39 -0.19
C ASP A 15 22.46 0.66 1.18
N SER A 16 21.15 0.77 1.17
CA SER A 16 20.34 1.13 2.34
C SER A 16 20.35 0.09 3.47
N GLN A 17 20.73 -1.16 3.18
CA GLN A 17 20.81 -2.23 4.19
C GLN A 17 21.99 -2.07 5.17
N GLN A 18 22.94 -1.21 4.85
CA GLN A 18 24.13 -0.99 5.67
C GLN A 18 23.93 0.00 6.83
N PHE A 19 22.81 0.73 6.86
CA PHE A 19 22.57 1.76 7.89
C PHE A 19 21.93 1.18 9.15
N THR A 20 22.54 1.46 10.29
CA THR A 20 22.02 1.13 11.62
C THR A 20 20.89 2.09 12.03
N SER A 21 20.11 1.71 13.05
CA SER A 21 19.04 2.60 13.57
C SER A 21 19.58 3.93 14.12
N GLU A 22 20.80 3.94 14.67
CA GLU A 22 21.46 5.17 15.16
C GLU A 22 21.84 6.10 13.99
N GLU A 23 22.33 5.55 12.89
CA GLU A 23 22.66 6.31 11.68
C GLU A 23 21.39 6.84 11.00
N VAL A 24 20.29 6.08 10.98
CA VAL A 24 18.98 6.53 10.51
C VAL A 24 18.47 7.71 11.34
N GLU A 25 18.65 7.68 12.66
CA GLU A 25 18.27 8.80 13.53
C GLU A 25 19.09 10.05 13.24
N GLN A 26 20.40 9.91 13.07
CA GLN A 26 21.29 11.02 12.70
C GLN A 26 20.91 11.64 11.33
N LEU A 27 20.63 10.81 10.33
CA LEU A 27 20.18 11.26 9.02
C LEU A 27 18.82 11.99 9.11
N GLY A 28 17.90 11.47 9.90
CA GLY A 28 16.61 12.10 10.15
C GLY A 28 16.72 13.47 10.84
N GLU A 29 17.60 13.59 11.83
CA GLU A 29 17.89 14.86 12.48
C GLU A 29 18.54 15.87 11.53
N GLN A 30 19.49 15.41 10.70
CA GLN A 30 20.12 16.25 9.66
C GLN A 30 19.09 16.74 8.65
N LEU A 31 18.14 15.88 8.23
CA LEU A 31 17.08 16.24 7.30
C LEU A 31 16.18 17.35 7.87
N LEU A 32 15.87 17.31 9.15
CA LEU A 32 15.00 18.28 9.82
C LEU A 32 15.71 19.57 10.24
N SER A 33 17.04 19.59 10.22
CA SER A 33 17.84 20.73 10.64
C SER A 33 17.89 21.83 9.55
N GLU A 34 17.61 23.07 9.91
CA GLU A 34 17.74 24.23 9.02
C GLU A 34 19.20 24.54 8.65
N ALA A 35 20.17 24.06 9.45
CA ALA A 35 21.58 24.29 9.22
C ALA A 35 22.19 23.33 8.16
N THR A 36 21.47 22.30 7.77
CA THR A 36 21.94 21.29 6.82
C THR A 36 21.76 21.75 5.38
N SER A 37 22.79 21.57 4.55
CA SER A 37 22.72 21.96 3.14
C SER A 37 21.76 21.09 2.35
N ILE A 38 21.18 21.63 1.28
CA ILE A 38 20.22 20.94 0.41
C ILE A 38 20.81 19.63 -0.17
N GLU A 39 22.11 19.61 -0.53
CA GLU A 39 22.77 18.42 -1.04
C GLU A 39 22.83 17.28 0.00
N VAL A 40 23.06 17.62 1.26
CA VAL A 40 23.03 16.60 2.35
C VAL A 40 21.61 16.15 2.61
N LYS A 41 20.63 17.04 2.54
CA LYS A 41 19.21 16.69 2.67
C LYS A 41 18.73 15.77 1.54
N LYS A 42 19.14 16.01 0.30
CA LYS A 42 18.86 15.13 -0.85
C LYS A 42 19.37 13.72 -0.60
N LYS A 43 20.61 13.58 -0.13
CA LYS A 43 21.19 12.28 0.24
C LYS A 43 20.42 11.60 1.38
N ALA A 44 20.08 12.35 2.42
CA ALA A 44 19.32 11.83 3.54
C ALA A 44 17.91 11.35 3.10
N LEU A 45 17.24 12.10 2.22
CA LEU A 45 15.96 11.70 1.62
C LEU A 45 16.07 10.37 0.88
N GLY A 46 17.07 10.19 0.01
CA GLY A 46 17.28 8.95 -0.74
C GLY A 46 17.58 7.75 0.18
N ILE A 47 18.48 7.92 1.16
CA ILE A 47 18.83 6.84 2.10
C ILE A 47 17.63 6.43 2.96
N LEU A 48 16.93 7.41 3.54
CA LEU A 48 15.76 7.15 4.38
C LEU A 48 14.61 6.53 3.58
N ALA A 49 14.43 6.94 2.31
CA ALA A 49 13.45 6.35 1.43
C ALA A 49 13.71 4.87 1.20
N HIS A 50 14.94 4.50 0.83
CA HIS A 50 15.33 3.13 0.55
C HIS A 50 15.44 2.24 1.81
N LYS A 51 15.69 2.83 2.98
CA LYS A 51 15.67 2.08 4.24
C LYS A 51 14.29 1.49 4.53
N GLY A 52 13.22 2.21 4.18
CA GLY A 52 11.85 1.71 4.21
C GLY A 52 11.34 1.26 5.57
N ASP A 53 11.98 1.65 6.67
CA ASP A 53 11.53 1.32 8.01
C ASP A 53 10.64 2.42 8.61
N LEU A 54 9.96 2.10 9.71
CA LEU A 54 9.03 3.02 10.37
C LEU A 54 9.72 4.28 10.89
N GLN A 55 10.98 4.19 11.31
CA GLN A 55 11.74 5.34 11.80
C GLN A 55 12.05 6.32 10.67
N SER A 56 12.53 5.81 9.53
CA SER A 56 12.75 6.58 8.30
C SER A 56 11.47 7.25 7.80
N TYR A 57 10.37 6.50 7.76
CA TYR A 57 9.07 7.02 7.37
C TYR A 57 8.61 8.21 8.23
N ASN A 58 8.80 8.13 9.55
CA ASN A 58 8.43 9.21 10.45
C ASN A 58 9.25 10.49 10.23
N PHE A 59 10.55 10.37 9.94
CA PHE A 59 11.40 11.53 9.60
C PHE A 59 11.00 12.16 8.27
N LEU A 60 10.80 11.35 7.23
CA LEU A 60 10.38 11.79 5.91
C LEU A 60 9.02 12.50 5.96
N LYS A 61 8.08 11.96 6.72
CA LYS A 61 6.76 12.55 6.92
C LYS A 61 6.84 13.92 7.58
N ARG A 62 7.61 14.04 8.66
CA ARG A 62 7.81 15.34 9.36
C ARG A 62 8.44 16.38 8.44
N TYR A 63 9.40 15.96 7.60
CA TYR A 63 10.01 16.85 6.64
C TYR A 63 9.03 17.28 5.53
N ALA A 64 8.19 16.37 5.05
CA ALA A 64 7.18 16.66 4.02
C ALA A 64 6.08 17.64 4.48
N GLU A 65 5.85 17.78 5.79
CA GLU A 65 4.93 18.79 6.33
C GLU A 65 5.45 20.24 6.10
N LYS A 66 6.77 20.43 6.12
CA LYS A 66 7.40 21.73 5.90
C LYS A 66 8.76 21.54 5.20
N PRO A 67 8.77 21.21 3.91
CA PRO A 67 10.01 21.03 3.17
C PRO A 67 10.72 22.35 2.94
N ASP A 68 12.02 22.30 2.71
CA ASP A 68 12.77 23.46 2.24
C ASP A 68 12.31 23.89 0.84
N THR A 69 12.47 25.16 0.52
CA THR A 69 12.07 25.70 -0.79
C THR A 69 12.74 24.95 -1.94
N GLY A 70 11.94 24.41 -2.85
CA GLY A 70 12.39 23.62 -4.00
C GLY A 70 12.62 22.13 -3.69
N MET A 71 12.26 21.67 -2.48
CA MET A 71 12.36 20.28 -2.08
C MET A 71 10.99 19.59 -1.95
N GLU A 72 9.91 20.26 -2.33
CA GLU A 72 8.54 19.77 -2.19
C GLU A 72 8.31 18.46 -2.96
N GLU A 73 8.78 18.39 -4.21
CA GLU A 73 8.65 17.17 -5.03
C GLU A 73 9.60 16.06 -4.55
N TRP A 74 10.84 16.40 -4.18
CA TRP A 74 11.79 15.45 -3.61
C TRP A 74 11.27 14.82 -2.33
N SER A 75 10.65 15.59 -1.44
CA SER A 75 10.09 15.09 -0.20
C SER A 75 8.91 14.14 -0.41
N LYS A 76 8.05 14.43 -1.41
CA LYS A 76 6.93 13.56 -1.79
C LYS A 76 7.41 12.24 -2.38
N LEU A 77 8.40 12.29 -3.28
CA LEU A 77 8.97 11.10 -3.92
C LEU A 77 9.63 10.19 -2.86
N ALA A 78 10.47 10.75 -2.00
CA ALA A 78 11.15 10.02 -0.93
C ALA A 78 10.15 9.39 0.06
N LEU A 79 9.11 10.13 0.45
CA LEU A 79 8.08 9.62 1.34
C LEU A 79 7.28 8.48 0.67
N GLY A 80 6.93 8.63 -0.61
CA GLY A 80 6.25 7.61 -1.40
C GLY A 80 7.09 6.35 -1.53
N GLU A 81 8.36 6.48 -1.84
CA GLU A 81 9.29 5.35 -1.99
C GLU A 81 9.55 4.63 -0.66
N CYS A 82 9.77 5.36 0.43
CA CYS A 82 9.89 4.77 1.78
C CYS A 82 8.64 3.98 2.16
N HIS A 83 7.48 4.50 1.81
CA HIS A 83 6.22 3.82 2.03
C HIS A 83 6.14 2.51 1.25
N LEU A 84 6.65 2.47 0.01
CA LEU A 84 6.74 1.25 -0.81
C LEU A 84 7.59 0.18 -0.13
N PHE A 85 8.81 0.54 0.30
CA PHE A 85 9.73 -0.39 0.94
C PHE A 85 9.24 -0.87 2.32
N LEU A 86 8.64 0.04 3.11
CA LEU A 86 8.05 -0.31 4.40
C LEU A 86 6.95 -1.38 4.25
N HIS A 87 6.16 -1.32 3.18
CA HIS A 87 5.14 -2.33 2.89
C HIS A 87 5.73 -3.65 2.40
N ALA A 88 6.71 -3.61 1.50
CA ALA A 88 7.39 -4.80 1.02
C ALA A 88 8.02 -5.62 2.17
N ASP A 89 8.56 -4.94 3.17
CA ASP A 89 9.16 -5.57 4.36
C ASP A 89 8.08 -6.19 5.29
N LEU A 90 6.90 -5.59 5.36
CA LEU A 90 5.79 -6.08 6.19
C LEU A 90 5.04 -7.28 5.56
N ASP A 91 5.08 -7.42 4.24
CA ASP A 91 4.36 -8.48 3.49
C ASP A 91 5.22 -9.71 3.16
N GLY A 92 6.47 -9.77 3.63
CA GLY A 92 7.33 -10.96 3.45
C GLY A 92 7.78 -11.22 2.00
N GLY A 93 7.76 -10.24 1.13
CA GLY A 93 8.44 -10.29 -0.17
C GLY A 93 7.72 -11.00 -1.30
N ASP A 94 6.40 -11.08 -1.31
CA ASP A 94 5.64 -11.59 -2.47
C ASP A 94 5.33 -10.47 -3.48
N GLU A 95 5.72 -10.67 -4.76
CA GLU A 95 5.94 -9.63 -5.78
C GLU A 95 4.68 -8.98 -6.41
N SER A 96 3.55 -8.91 -5.74
CA SER A 96 2.31 -8.46 -6.39
C SER A 96 1.64 -7.22 -5.76
N PHE A 97 2.37 -6.14 -5.48
CA PHE A 97 1.73 -4.95 -4.92
C PHE A 97 1.96 -3.67 -5.72
N ASN A 98 0.86 -3.11 -6.22
CA ASN A 98 0.78 -1.70 -6.63
C ASN A 98 0.33 -0.86 -5.43
N ILE A 99 1.22 -0.04 -4.92
CA ILE A 99 1.00 0.75 -3.72
C ILE A 99 0.67 2.19 -4.10
N PHE A 100 -0.38 2.75 -3.48
CA PHE A 100 -0.71 4.17 -3.58
C PHE A 100 -1.15 4.78 -2.24
N THR A 101 -0.76 6.01 -2.02
CA THR A 101 -0.78 6.78 -0.80
C THR A 101 -2.18 7.08 -0.25
N GLY A 102 -2.54 6.49 0.87
CA GLY A 102 -3.70 6.89 1.65
C GLY A 102 -3.37 6.99 3.13
N VAL A 103 -2.66 8.04 3.53
CA VAL A 103 -2.43 8.29 4.96
C VAL A 103 -3.75 8.67 5.61
N GLY A 104 -4.20 7.84 6.57
CA GLY A 104 -5.35 8.14 7.41
C GLY A 104 -5.11 9.39 8.28
N LYS A 105 -6.18 9.95 8.84
CA LYS A 105 -6.14 11.15 9.71
C LYS A 105 -5.25 11.00 10.95
N ASN A 106 -4.94 9.78 11.36
CA ASN A 106 -4.04 9.47 12.48
C ASN A 106 -2.69 9.02 11.94
N ASN A 107 -1.62 9.55 12.51
CA ASN A 107 -0.23 9.42 12.05
C ASN A 107 0.34 7.99 11.97
N ASN A 108 -0.41 6.95 12.40
CA ASN A 108 0.01 5.56 12.45
C ASN A 108 -0.99 4.61 11.77
N MET A 109 -1.77 5.10 10.82
CA MET A 109 -2.78 4.29 10.12
C MET A 109 -2.59 4.41 8.60
N LEU A 110 -2.75 3.30 7.91
CA LEU A 110 -2.69 3.20 6.45
C LEU A 110 -4.09 2.88 5.91
N ARG A 111 -4.53 3.61 4.90
CA ARG A 111 -5.78 3.29 4.21
C ARG A 111 -5.49 2.28 3.12
N ILE A 112 -6.06 1.10 3.24
CA ILE A 112 -5.99 0.04 2.25
C ILE A 112 -7.38 -0.21 1.68
N TYR A 113 -7.46 -0.24 0.35
CA TYR A 113 -8.63 -0.66 -0.39
C TYR A 113 -8.52 -2.15 -0.68
N TYR A 114 -9.60 -2.88 -0.44
CA TYR A 114 -9.69 -4.31 -0.73
C TYR A 114 -10.82 -4.58 -1.71
N LEU A 115 -10.60 -5.52 -2.61
CA LEU A 115 -11.62 -6.11 -3.46
C LEU A 115 -11.59 -7.63 -3.28
N ILE A 116 -12.71 -8.18 -2.84
CA ILE A 116 -12.90 -9.61 -2.59
C ILE A 116 -13.96 -10.19 -3.51
N LEU A 117 -13.78 -11.43 -3.87
CA LEU A 117 -14.60 -12.13 -4.86
C LEU A 117 -15.27 -13.35 -4.26
N PRO A 118 -16.46 -13.75 -4.78
CA PRO A 118 -17.00 -15.08 -4.54
C PRO A 118 -16.17 -16.12 -5.30
N HIS A 119 -16.21 -17.36 -4.87
CA HIS A 119 -15.62 -18.47 -5.63
C HIS A 119 -16.08 -18.47 -7.09
N GLU A 120 -15.24 -18.98 -8.00
CA GLU A 120 -15.46 -18.97 -9.44
C GLU A 120 -16.84 -19.55 -9.82
N GLY A 121 -17.51 -18.86 -10.74
CA GLY A 121 -18.86 -19.23 -11.18
C GLY A 121 -19.98 -18.97 -10.18
N ARG A 122 -19.68 -18.36 -9.02
CA ARG A 122 -20.67 -18.01 -7.99
C ARG A 122 -20.89 -16.50 -7.88
N THR A 123 -21.95 -16.15 -7.17
CA THR A 123 -22.27 -14.78 -6.77
C THR A 123 -22.56 -14.76 -5.27
N PHE A 124 -22.32 -13.61 -4.64
CA PHE A 124 -22.72 -13.40 -3.26
C PHE A 124 -24.23 -13.21 -3.15
N ASP A 125 -24.86 -14.05 -2.35
CA ASP A 125 -26.23 -13.86 -1.92
C ASP A 125 -26.33 -12.69 -0.92
N THR A 126 -27.53 -12.14 -0.73
CA THR A 126 -27.76 -11.04 0.21
C THR A 126 -27.32 -11.34 1.63
N TRP A 127 -27.57 -12.58 2.12
CA TRP A 127 -27.15 -13.00 3.45
C TRP A 127 -25.63 -13.11 3.58
N GLN A 128 -24.92 -13.53 2.50
CA GLN A 128 -23.45 -13.57 2.45
C GLN A 128 -22.84 -12.17 2.50
N GLN A 129 -23.41 -11.23 1.77
CA GLN A 129 -23.01 -9.82 1.83
C GLN A 129 -23.19 -9.23 3.24
N GLU A 130 -24.25 -9.62 3.96
CA GLU A 130 -24.44 -9.21 5.35
C GLU A 130 -23.40 -9.82 6.29
N ILE A 131 -23.03 -11.10 6.10
CA ILE A 131 -21.94 -11.74 6.85
C ILE A 131 -20.62 -11.03 6.57
N ILE A 132 -20.27 -10.79 5.31
CA ILE A 132 -19.06 -10.06 4.95
C ILE A 132 -19.01 -8.72 5.70
N ARG A 133 -20.07 -7.94 5.67
CA ARG A 133 -20.11 -6.65 6.37
C ARG A 133 -19.89 -6.78 7.87
N LYS A 134 -20.51 -7.76 8.51
CA LYS A 134 -20.39 -7.99 9.96
C LYS A 134 -18.99 -8.47 10.36
N GLU A 135 -18.52 -9.52 9.70
CA GLU A 135 -17.24 -10.16 10.07
C GLU A 135 -16.06 -9.24 9.77
N MET A 136 -16.04 -8.57 8.61
CA MET A 136 -14.97 -7.61 8.30
C MET A 136 -14.94 -6.43 9.25
N THR A 137 -16.11 -5.91 9.65
CA THR A 137 -16.18 -4.85 10.65
C THR A 137 -15.74 -5.34 12.04
N TRP A 138 -16.14 -6.56 12.41
CA TRP A 138 -15.76 -7.15 13.68
C TRP A 138 -14.25 -7.42 13.76
N VAL A 139 -13.66 -8.02 12.70
CA VAL A 139 -12.21 -8.26 12.63
C VAL A 139 -11.42 -6.96 12.62
N ALA A 140 -11.92 -5.91 11.93
CA ALA A 140 -11.31 -4.58 11.98
C ALA A 140 -11.25 -4.04 13.42
N ALA A 141 -12.34 -4.14 14.16
CA ALA A 141 -12.38 -3.72 15.56
C ALA A 141 -11.44 -4.54 16.47
N ASP A 142 -11.39 -5.86 16.30
CA ASP A 142 -10.49 -6.77 17.04
C ASP A 142 -9.00 -6.44 16.80
N LEU A 143 -8.65 -6.10 15.58
CA LEU A 143 -7.30 -5.74 15.16
C LEU A 143 -6.97 -4.24 15.35
N LYS A 144 -7.86 -3.47 15.98
CA LYS A 144 -7.73 -2.02 16.19
C LYS A 144 -7.60 -1.21 14.90
N CYS A 145 -8.19 -1.71 13.82
CA CYS A 145 -8.37 -0.95 12.60
C CYS A 145 -9.44 0.12 12.79
N GLU A 146 -9.36 1.21 12.04
CA GLU A 146 -10.33 2.29 12.07
C GLU A 146 -11.06 2.40 10.72
N ALA A 147 -12.23 3.02 10.72
CA ALA A 147 -12.97 3.47 9.53
C ALA A 147 -13.05 2.43 8.40
N VAL A 148 -13.89 1.41 8.58
CA VAL A 148 -14.29 0.53 7.48
C VAL A 148 -15.27 1.28 6.59
N GLU A 149 -14.83 1.65 5.38
CA GLU A 149 -15.64 2.32 4.37
C GLU A 149 -16.02 1.34 3.26
N TRP A 150 -17.33 1.27 2.97
CA TRP A 150 -17.87 0.38 1.94
C TRP A 150 -18.08 1.16 0.66
N PHE A 151 -17.40 0.78 -0.43
CA PHE A 151 -17.55 1.42 -1.74
C PHE A 151 -18.61 0.72 -2.56
N ASP A 152 -18.53 -0.60 -2.66
CA ASP A 152 -19.46 -1.38 -3.44
C ASP A 152 -19.71 -2.74 -2.77
N CYS A 153 -20.94 -3.22 -2.87
CA CYS A 153 -21.32 -4.53 -2.36
C CYS A 153 -22.25 -5.16 -3.38
N LYS A 154 -21.64 -5.70 -4.43
CA LYS A 154 -22.35 -6.35 -5.54
C LYS A 154 -22.34 -7.86 -5.40
N SER A 155 -23.14 -8.52 -6.21
CA SER A 155 -23.20 -9.98 -6.19
C SER A 155 -21.91 -10.63 -6.69
N HIS A 156 -21.12 -9.96 -7.49
CA HIS A 156 -19.90 -10.54 -8.10
C HIS A 156 -18.59 -10.02 -7.49
N TYR A 157 -18.63 -9.00 -6.64
CA TYR A 157 -17.53 -8.53 -5.80
C TYR A 157 -18.00 -7.68 -4.64
N VAL A 158 -17.14 -7.54 -3.64
CA VAL A 158 -17.30 -6.56 -2.57
C VAL A 158 -16.03 -5.73 -2.47
N ALA A 159 -16.21 -4.41 -2.40
CA ALA A 159 -15.13 -3.44 -2.29
C ALA A 159 -15.26 -2.61 -1.02
N LEU A 160 -14.17 -2.51 -0.28
CA LEU A 160 -14.11 -1.74 0.98
C LEU A 160 -12.73 -1.12 1.15
N SER A 161 -12.63 -0.10 1.98
CA SER A 161 -11.34 0.34 2.52
C SER A 161 -11.32 0.31 4.04
N VAL A 162 -10.15 0.06 4.58
CA VAL A 162 -9.92 -0.02 6.02
C VAL A 162 -8.69 0.79 6.38
N LEU A 163 -8.72 1.49 7.50
CA LEU A 163 -7.55 2.12 8.09
C LEU A 163 -6.85 1.10 8.99
N LEU A 164 -5.71 0.58 8.54
CA LEU A 164 -4.90 -0.39 9.25
C LEU A 164 -3.85 0.31 10.12
N PRO A 165 -3.60 -0.14 11.36
CA PRO A 165 -2.40 0.25 12.08
C PRO A 165 -1.15 -0.11 11.26
N VAL A 166 -0.13 0.75 11.20
CA VAL A 166 1.13 0.47 10.48
C VAL A 166 1.89 -0.76 11.01
N THR A 167 1.51 -1.27 12.18
CA THR A 167 2.06 -2.49 12.77
C THR A 167 1.34 -3.76 12.33
N LEU A 168 0.26 -3.62 11.56
CA LEU A 168 -0.52 -4.73 11.04
C LEU A 168 -0.24 -4.87 9.55
N SER A 169 0.13 -6.07 9.10
CA SER A 169 0.29 -6.35 7.67
C SER A 169 -1.04 -6.25 6.92
N VAL A 170 -0.97 -5.91 5.64
CA VAL A 170 -2.14 -5.83 4.76
C VAL A 170 -2.88 -7.17 4.71
N GLY A 171 -2.15 -8.28 4.53
CA GLY A 171 -2.70 -9.64 4.61
C GLY A 171 -3.24 -9.99 5.99
N GLY A 172 -2.60 -9.53 7.07
CA GLY A 172 -2.98 -9.86 8.44
C GLY A 172 -4.40 -9.47 8.83
N TYR A 173 -4.97 -8.43 8.20
CA TYR A 173 -6.38 -8.09 8.36
C TYR A 173 -7.28 -8.95 7.46
N ILE A 174 -7.00 -8.93 6.14
CA ILE A 174 -7.95 -9.46 5.16
C ILE A 174 -8.05 -10.99 5.22
N ASP A 175 -6.95 -11.71 5.44
CA ASP A 175 -6.92 -13.16 5.57
C ASP A 175 -7.77 -13.62 6.76
N LYS A 176 -7.63 -12.91 7.89
CA LYS A 176 -8.44 -13.19 9.10
C LYS A 176 -9.92 -12.88 8.85
N ALA A 177 -10.22 -11.81 8.12
CA ALA A 177 -11.59 -11.41 7.80
C ALA A 177 -12.25 -12.38 6.80
N ILE A 178 -11.53 -12.83 5.77
CA ILE A 178 -12.00 -13.87 4.84
C ILE A 178 -12.24 -15.19 5.59
N ALA A 179 -11.31 -15.60 6.43
CA ALA A 179 -11.46 -16.80 7.24
C ALA A 179 -12.69 -16.74 8.15
N ALA A 180 -12.97 -15.59 8.77
CA ALA A 180 -14.16 -15.40 9.60
C ALA A 180 -15.45 -15.48 8.78
N CYS A 181 -15.49 -14.90 7.57
CA CYS A 181 -16.62 -15.04 6.65
C CYS A 181 -16.86 -16.51 6.27
N ASN A 182 -15.79 -17.25 5.95
CA ASN A 182 -15.87 -18.62 5.46
C ASN A 182 -16.22 -19.65 6.55
N VAL A 183 -16.24 -19.25 7.84
CA VAL A 183 -16.84 -20.08 8.92
C VAL A 183 -18.33 -20.39 8.66
N PHE A 184 -19.04 -19.47 7.99
CA PHE A 184 -20.48 -19.62 7.68
C PHE A 184 -20.76 -20.36 6.37
N GLY A 185 -19.72 -20.83 5.70
CA GLY A 185 -19.74 -21.48 4.40
C GLY A 185 -18.64 -20.95 3.52
N ASP A 186 -17.96 -21.79 2.79
CA ASP A 186 -16.84 -21.45 1.92
C ASP A 186 -17.35 -20.71 0.67
N PHE A 187 -17.51 -19.37 0.78
CA PHE A 187 -18.10 -18.55 -0.29
C PHE A 187 -17.24 -17.36 -0.72
N VAL A 188 -16.23 -16.96 0.07
CA VAL A 188 -15.27 -15.92 -0.29
C VAL A 188 -13.98 -16.58 -0.77
N MET A 189 -13.48 -16.19 -1.94
CA MET A 189 -12.16 -16.63 -2.43
C MET A 189 -11.06 -16.21 -1.46
N PRO A 190 -10.01 -17.03 -1.26
CA PRO A 190 -8.85 -16.62 -0.49
C PRO A 190 -8.03 -15.54 -1.19
N GLU A 191 -8.05 -15.51 -2.53
CA GLU A 191 -7.39 -14.49 -3.33
C GLU A 191 -8.20 -13.19 -3.31
N TYR A 192 -7.49 -12.08 -3.18
CA TYR A 192 -8.09 -10.74 -3.13
C TYR A 192 -7.16 -9.73 -3.81
N TYR A 193 -7.70 -8.56 -4.08
CA TYR A 193 -6.88 -7.39 -4.40
C TYR A 193 -6.76 -6.49 -3.17
N ALA A 194 -5.56 -5.95 -2.96
CA ALA A 194 -5.32 -4.89 -1.99
C ALA A 194 -4.52 -3.76 -2.64
N GLY A 195 -4.93 -2.54 -2.39
CA GLY A 195 -4.28 -1.35 -2.92
C GLY A 195 -4.64 -0.13 -2.08
N SER A 196 -4.02 0.99 -2.36
CA SER A 196 -4.25 2.22 -1.59
C SER A 196 -5.04 3.26 -2.37
N GLY A 197 -5.17 3.08 -3.69
CA GLY A 197 -6.06 3.85 -4.56
C GLY A 197 -7.45 3.22 -4.62
N ILE A 198 -8.46 4.05 -4.90
CA ILE A 198 -9.80 3.58 -5.24
C ILE A 198 -9.82 3.38 -6.75
N PRO A 199 -9.90 2.14 -7.25
CA PRO A 199 -9.92 1.88 -8.68
C PRO A 199 -11.19 2.40 -9.35
N ASP A 200 -11.10 2.80 -10.59
CA ASP A 200 -12.27 3.13 -11.40
C ASP A 200 -12.99 1.84 -11.88
N ALA A 201 -14.14 2.01 -12.55
CA ALA A 201 -14.96 0.87 -12.98
C ALA A 201 -14.23 -0.06 -13.98
N LYS A 202 -13.34 0.48 -14.81
CA LYS A 202 -12.56 -0.30 -15.77
C LYS A 202 -11.43 -1.05 -15.07
N GLU A 203 -10.75 -0.39 -14.17
CA GLU A 203 -9.71 -1.00 -13.32
C GLU A 203 -10.29 -2.13 -12.46
N ILE A 204 -11.50 -1.97 -11.93
CA ILE A 204 -12.19 -3.03 -11.17
C ILE A 204 -12.39 -4.29 -12.02
N GLU A 205 -12.79 -4.16 -13.28
CA GLU A 205 -12.95 -5.31 -14.18
C GLU A 205 -11.60 -5.99 -14.47
N GLU A 206 -10.55 -5.21 -14.68
CA GLU A 206 -9.19 -5.74 -14.87
C GLU A 206 -8.68 -6.45 -13.61
N ILE A 207 -8.89 -5.87 -12.43
CA ILE A 207 -8.54 -6.46 -11.13
C ILE A 207 -9.29 -7.79 -10.92
N ILE A 208 -10.59 -7.85 -11.19
CA ILE A 208 -11.39 -9.08 -11.05
C ILE A 208 -10.80 -10.19 -11.91
N ASN A 209 -10.39 -9.89 -13.13
CA ASN A 209 -9.78 -10.87 -14.04
C ASN A 209 -8.40 -11.33 -13.52
N ILE A 210 -7.57 -10.41 -13.03
CA ILE A 210 -6.26 -10.74 -12.45
C ILE A 210 -6.43 -11.63 -11.20
N VAL A 211 -7.33 -11.29 -10.29
CA VAL A 211 -7.56 -12.07 -9.07
C VAL A 211 -8.10 -13.47 -9.39
N ARG A 212 -8.96 -13.61 -10.40
CA ARG A 212 -9.55 -14.92 -10.78
C ARG A 212 -8.60 -15.82 -11.55
N TYR A 213 -7.84 -15.26 -12.49
CA TYR A 213 -7.10 -16.04 -13.49
C TYR A 213 -5.58 -15.91 -13.38
N GLY A 214 -5.08 -15.08 -12.42
CA GLY A 214 -3.66 -14.89 -12.19
C GLY A 214 -2.93 -14.22 -13.35
N GLN A 215 -1.59 -14.31 -13.34
CA GLN A 215 -0.73 -13.68 -14.35
C GLN A 215 -0.85 -14.25 -15.77
N ASP A 216 -1.55 -15.34 -15.98
CA ASP A 216 -1.76 -15.91 -17.33
C ASP A 216 -2.62 -14.99 -18.21
N TYR A 217 -3.46 -14.16 -17.62
CA TYR A 217 -4.26 -13.16 -18.34
C TYR A 217 -3.40 -12.09 -19.02
N ASP A 218 -2.27 -11.73 -18.45
CA ASP A 218 -1.34 -10.74 -19.03
C ASP A 218 -0.53 -11.26 -20.20
N ARG A 219 -0.34 -12.58 -20.35
CA ARG A 219 0.40 -13.19 -21.47
C ARG A 219 -0.45 -13.25 -22.72
N GLU A 220 -1.69 -13.64 -22.63
CA GLU A 220 -2.58 -13.73 -23.81
C GLU A 220 -2.89 -12.35 -24.40
N ASN A 221 -3.06 -11.31 -23.57
CA ASN A 221 -3.32 -9.95 -24.06
C ASN A 221 -2.08 -9.21 -24.64
N LYS A 222 -0.86 -9.68 -24.36
CA LYS A 222 0.36 -9.10 -24.95
C LYS A 222 0.70 -9.70 -26.31
N GLU A 223 0.29 -10.94 -26.59
CA GLU A 223 0.51 -11.59 -27.89
C GLU A 223 -0.41 -11.02 -28.98
N ASP A 224 -1.63 -10.57 -28.64
CA ASP A 224 -2.57 -9.99 -29.62
C ASP A 224 -2.26 -8.52 -29.99
N LYS A 225 -1.25 -7.88 -29.39
CA LYS A 225 -0.88 -6.48 -29.67
C LYS A 225 0.44 -6.28 -30.41
N GLN A 226 0.97 -7.30 -31.11
CA GLN A 226 2.06 -7.07 -32.05
C GLN A 226 1.48 -6.53 -33.37
N PRO A 227 1.82 -5.31 -33.80
CA PRO A 227 1.41 -4.80 -35.10
C PRO A 227 2.21 -5.48 -36.19
N PHE A 228 1.51 -5.82 -37.26
CA PHE A 228 2.08 -6.22 -38.57
C PHE A 228 2.97 -5.13 -39.14
#